data_6f2fe29858e7373698471fc1268f5cba
#
_entry.id   6f2fe29858e7373698471fc1268f5cba
#
_cell.length_a   1.000
_cell.length_b   1.000
_cell.length_c   1.000
_cell.angle_alpha   90.00
_cell.angle_beta   90.00
_cell.angle_gamma   90.00
#
_symmetry.space_group_name_H-M   'P 1'
#
loop_
_entity.id
_entity.type
_entity.pdbx_description
1 polymer ?
#
loop_
_entity_poly.entity_id
_entity_poly.type
_entity_poly.pdbx_seq_one_letter_code
_entity_poly.pdbx_strand_id
1 'polypeptide(L)'
;APKEYAPAPEGSMEEKIEKFLTGLLTHMNSTAVPHAYRTEEGSYRAELVGGDVGMLIGRRGETLDAIQYLTSYAINRDNETRVRVSVDAGDYRLKREEALQHLAAKMAGKAVKYHRNFTLEPMNAYERHVIHAALQDYPEVTTFSTGSEPHRRIVVAYAKEK
;
A
#
# COMPACT_ATOMS: atom_id res chain seq x y z
N ALA A 1 2.02 -22.68 1.71
CA ALA A 1 0.97 -23.22 2.58
C ALA A 1 -0.10 -22.14 2.82
N PRO A 2 -1.40 -22.50 2.87
CA PRO A 2 -2.43 -21.53 3.21
C PRO A 2 -2.17 -20.98 4.60
N LYS A 3 -2.26 -19.65 4.75
CA LYS A 3 -2.17 -19.02 6.09
C LYS A 3 -3.37 -19.47 6.90
N GLU A 4 -3.14 -20.06 8.06
CA GLU A 4 -4.20 -20.31 9.04
C GLU A 4 -4.42 -19.06 9.86
N TYR A 5 -5.68 -18.61 9.91
CA TYR A 5 -6.06 -17.45 10.70
C TYR A 5 -6.83 -17.93 11.94
N ALA A 6 -6.38 -17.52 13.11
CA ALA A 6 -7.13 -17.77 14.34
C ALA A 6 -8.42 -16.94 14.35
N PRO A 7 -9.53 -17.51 14.88
CA PRO A 7 -10.75 -16.72 15.05
C PRO A 7 -10.51 -15.53 15.97
N ALA A 8 -11.12 -14.40 15.67
CA ALA A 8 -11.06 -13.23 16.51
C ALA A 8 -11.73 -13.51 17.88
N PRO A 9 -11.09 -13.18 19.01
CA PRO A 9 -11.71 -13.36 20.32
C PRO A 9 -12.98 -12.51 20.45
N GLU A 10 -13.98 -13.04 21.12
CA GLU A 10 -15.24 -12.34 21.37
C GLU A 10 -15.01 -11.03 22.14
N GLY A 11 -15.62 -9.95 21.68
CA GLY A 11 -15.49 -8.62 22.27
C GLY A 11 -14.14 -7.92 22.05
N SER A 12 -13.25 -8.53 21.28
CA SER A 12 -11.93 -7.97 20.96
C SER A 12 -11.99 -6.87 19.90
N MET A 13 -10.89 -6.13 19.78
CA MET A 13 -10.71 -5.17 18.70
C MET A 13 -10.67 -5.86 17.33
N GLU A 14 -10.08 -7.04 17.26
CA GLU A 14 -10.03 -7.87 16.06
C GLU A 14 -11.45 -8.21 15.56
N GLU A 15 -12.34 -8.62 16.46
CA GLU A 15 -13.74 -8.88 16.11
C GLU A 15 -14.45 -7.62 15.60
N LYS A 16 -14.21 -6.47 16.22
CA LYS A 16 -14.78 -5.19 15.81
C LYS A 16 -14.32 -4.80 14.40
N ILE A 17 -13.05 -5.01 14.10
CA ILE A 17 -12.47 -4.78 12.77
C ILE A 17 -13.11 -5.72 11.73
N GLU A 18 -13.20 -7.01 12.04
CA GLU A 18 -13.79 -8.01 11.15
C GLU A 18 -15.28 -7.72 10.86
N LYS A 19 -16.05 -7.33 11.87
CA LYS A 19 -17.46 -6.94 11.68
C LYS A 19 -17.63 -5.75 10.75
N PHE A 20 -16.84 -4.71 10.96
CA PHE A 20 -16.88 -3.54 10.09
C PHE A 20 -16.53 -3.91 8.64
N LEU A 21 -15.43 -4.63 8.45
CA LEU A 21 -14.98 -5.06 7.12
C LEU A 21 -15.98 -6.00 6.45
N THR A 22 -16.55 -6.94 7.17
CA THR A 22 -17.58 -7.85 6.64
C THR A 22 -18.78 -7.07 6.12
N GLY A 23 -19.26 -6.09 6.86
CA GLY A 23 -20.35 -5.21 6.43
C GLY A 23 -20.00 -4.41 5.18
N LEU A 24 -18.82 -3.79 5.15
CA LEU A 24 -18.34 -3.03 4.01
C LEU A 24 -18.19 -3.92 2.76
N LEU A 25 -17.54 -5.07 2.89
CA LEU A 25 -17.34 -6.01 1.79
C LEU A 25 -18.66 -6.54 1.23
N THR A 26 -19.62 -6.83 2.09
CA THR A 26 -20.98 -7.24 1.68
C THR A 26 -21.64 -6.17 0.81
N HIS A 27 -21.56 -4.90 1.21
CA HIS A 27 -22.10 -3.77 0.43
C HIS A 27 -21.34 -3.52 -0.88
N MET A 28 -20.09 -3.97 -0.97
CA MET A 28 -19.29 -3.95 -2.20
C MET A 28 -19.53 -5.18 -3.09
N ASN A 29 -20.47 -6.06 -2.72
CA ASN A 29 -20.74 -7.33 -3.40
C ASN A 29 -19.52 -8.26 -3.47
N SER A 30 -18.64 -8.20 -2.48
CA SER A 30 -17.47 -9.09 -2.37
C SER A 30 -17.77 -10.26 -1.44
N THR A 31 -17.26 -11.42 -1.81
CA THR A 31 -17.29 -12.64 -0.98
C THR A 31 -16.00 -12.84 -0.18
N ALA A 32 -15.08 -11.91 -0.23
CA ALA A 32 -13.85 -11.95 0.57
C ALA A 32 -14.16 -11.93 2.07
N VAL A 33 -13.33 -12.65 2.82
CA VAL A 33 -13.46 -12.76 4.28
C VAL A 33 -12.31 -12.01 4.95
N PRO A 34 -12.59 -11.07 5.87
CA PRO A 34 -11.56 -10.38 6.61
C PRO A 34 -11.08 -11.24 7.78
N HIS A 35 -9.77 -11.25 8.01
CA HIS A 35 -9.13 -11.85 9.18
C HIS A 35 -8.25 -10.81 9.86
N ALA A 36 -8.65 -10.38 11.07
CA ALA A 36 -7.93 -9.39 11.83
C ALA A 36 -7.07 -10.05 12.94
N TYR A 37 -5.90 -9.50 13.15
CA TYR A 37 -5.00 -9.93 14.22
C TYR A 37 -4.19 -8.77 14.76
N ARG A 38 -3.75 -8.90 16.00
CA ARG A 38 -2.86 -7.94 16.64
C ARG A 38 -1.40 -8.28 16.29
N THR A 39 -0.63 -7.27 15.92
CA THR A 39 0.80 -7.41 15.66
C THR A 39 1.59 -7.36 16.97
N GLU A 40 2.84 -7.81 16.95
CA GLU A 40 3.75 -7.73 18.10
C GLU A 40 3.99 -6.28 18.56
N GLU A 41 3.90 -5.33 17.65
CA GLU A 41 4.03 -3.89 17.93
C GLU A 41 2.77 -3.26 18.56
N GLY A 42 1.70 -4.04 18.74
CA GLY A 42 0.44 -3.57 19.33
C GLY A 42 -0.50 -2.85 18.37
N SER A 43 -0.19 -2.84 17.08
CA SER A 43 -1.12 -2.42 16.02
C SER A 43 -2.00 -3.58 15.57
N TYR A 44 -2.98 -3.29 14.71
CA TYR A 44 -3.88 -4.30 14.15
C TYR A 44 -3.70 -4.40 12.64
N ARG A 45 -3.81 -5.61 12.14
CA ARG A 45 -3.76 -5.90 10.71
C ARG A 45 -4.96 -6.75 10.31
N ALA A 46 -5.56 -6.44 9.17
CA ALA A 46 -6.62 -7.22 8.58
C ALA A 46 -6.21 -7.70 7.18
N GLU A 47 -6.33 -9.00 6.94
CA GLU A 47 -6.13 -9.62 5.64
C GLU A 47 -7.48 -9.93 5.01
N LEU A 48 -7.69 -9.50 3.77
CA LEU A 48 -8.87 -9.81 2.98
C LEU A 48 -8.57 -11.06 2.14
N VAL A 49 -9.29 -12.15 2.39
CA VAL A 49 -9.00 -13.47 1.81
C VAL A 49 -10.17 -13.99 0.98
N GLY A 50 -9.86 -14.53 -0.19
CA GLY A 50 -10.86 -15.10 -1.08
C GLY A 50 -11.62 -14.05 -1.90
N GLY A 51 -12.62 -14.50 -2.65
CA GLY A 51 -13.39 -13.64 -3.52
C GLY A 51 -12.56 -13.00 -4.64
N ASP A 52 -13.04 -11.91 -5.18
CA ASP A 52 -12.34 -11.10 -6.17
C ASP A 52 -11.49 -10.02 -5.49
N VAL A 53 -10.33 -10.41 -4.98
CA VAL A 53 -9.41 -9.49 -4.31
C VAL A 53 -8.85 -8.41 -5.23
N GLY A 54 -8.78 -8.65 -6.53
CA GLY A 54 -8.35 -7.64 -7.51
C GLY A 54 -9.24 -6.41 -7.49
N MET A 55 -10.56 -6.59 -7.35
CA MET A 55 -11.53 -5.51 -7.21
C MET A 55 -11.33 -4.74 -5.89
N LEU A 56 -10.96 -5.43 -4.83
CA LEU A 56 -10.71 -4.83 -3.51
C LEU A 56 -9.37 -4.09 -3.44
N ILE A 57 -8.42 -4.46 -4.24
CA ILE A 57 -7.13 -3.77 -4.37
C ILE A 57 -7.33 -2.51 -5.22
N GLY A 58 -7.98 -2.65 -6.37
CA GLY A 58 -8.15 -1.57 -7.32
C GLY A 58 -6.87 -1.18 -8.03
N ARG A 59 -6.95 -0.13 -8.82
CA ARG A 59 -5.80 0.40 -9.55
C ARG A 59 -4.75 0.93 -8.57
N ARG A 60 -3.55 0.37 -8.62
CA ARG A 60 -2.42 0.76 -7.76
C ARG A 60 -2.72 0.73 -6.25
N GLY A 61 -3.67 -0.12 -5.84
CA GLY A 61 -4.05 -0.23 -4.44
C GLY A 61 -4.96 0.89 -3.92
N GLU A 62 -5.51 1.73 -4.78
CA GLU A 62 -6.35 2.88 -4.39
C GLU A 62 -7.61 2.45 -3.64
N THR A 63 -8.27 1.37 -4.08
CA THR A 63 -9.45 0.84 -3.38
C THR A 63 -9.07 0.27 -2.02
N LEU A 64 -7.96 -0.47 -1.96
CA LEU A 64 -7.45 -1.04 -0.71
C LEU A 64 -7.09 0.07 0.30
N ASP A 65 -6.48 1.15 -0.16
CA ASP A 65 -6.18 2.32 0.68
C ASP A 65 -7.45 2.99 1.21
N ALA A 66 -8.49 3.11 0.37
CA ALA A 66 -9.78 3.64 0.78
C ALA A 66 -10.47 2.74 1.83
N ILE A 67 -10.44 1.42 1.64
CA ILE A 67 -10.95 0.45 2.62
C ILE A 67 -10.21 0.60 3.96
N GLN A 68 -8.88 0.72 3.92
CA GLN A 68 -8.08 0.93 5.13
C GLN A 68 -8.45 2.23 5.84
N TYR A 69 -8.59 3.32 5.10
CA TYR A 69 -8.95 4.61 5.65
C TYR A 69 -10.31 4.56 6.36
N LEU A 70 -11.34 4.00 5.71
CA LEU A 70 -12.67 3.86 6.28
C LEU A 70 -12.67 2.96 7.52
N THR A 71 -11.91 1.86 7.48
CA THR A 71 -11.77 0.95 8.62
C THR A 71 -11.12 1.65 9.81
N SER A 72 -10.00 2.33 9.58
CA SER A 72 -9.30 3.09 10.63
C SER A 72 -10.19 4.17 11.23
N TYR A 73 -10.94 4.90 10.39
CA TYR A 73 -11.87 5.92 10.85
C TYR A 73 -12.99 5.32 11.71
N ALA A 74 -13.65 4.26 11.22
CA ALA A 74 -14.77 3.64 11.92
C ALA A 74 -14.35 3.05 13.28
N ILE A 75 -13.18 2.40 13.33
CA ILE A 75 -12.66 1.79 14.55
C ILE A 75 -12.25 2.83 15.58
N ASN A 76 -11.66 3.95 15.14
CA ASN A 76 -11.14 4.97 16.05
C ASN A 76 -12.18 6.02 16.47
N ARG A 77 -13.33 6.09 15.82
CA ARG A 77 -14.34 7.11 16.08
C ARG A 77 -14.79 7.14 17.55
N ASP A 78 -14.97 5.97 18.15
CA ASP A 78 -15.49 5.83 19.49
C ASP A 78 -14.43 5.33 20.51
N ASN A 79 -13.16 5.33 20.12
CA ASN A 79 -12.06 4.91 20.97
C ASN A 79 -11.36 6.11 21.61
N GLU A 80 -11.13 6.03 22.92
CA GLU A 80 -10.36 7.03 23.66
C GLU A 80 -8.88 7.04 23.23
N THR A 81 -8.33 5.86 22.98
CA THR A 81 -6.95 5.70 22.49
C THR A 81 -6.96 5.28 21.02
N ARG A 82 -6.27 6.05 20.20
CA ARG A 82 -6.17 5.75 18.77
C ARG A 82 -5.35 4.49 18.53
N VAL A 83 -5.94 3.54 17.80
CA VAL A 83 -5.27 2.32 17.35
C VAL A 83 -4.91 2.41 15.86
N ARG A 84 -3.81 1.81 15.51
CA ARG A 84 -3.36 1.72 14.12
C ARG A 84 -3.92 0.46 13.49
N VAL A 85 -4.62 0.61 12.36
CA VAL A 85 -5.19 -0.49 11.59
C VAL A 85 -4.67 -0.44 10.17
N SER A 86 -4.10 -1.54 9.70
CA SER A 86 -3.72 -1.72 8.30
C SER A 86 -4.56 -2.82 7.65
N VAL A 87 -4.90 -2.64 6.39
CA VAL A 87 -5.68 -3.61 5.61
C VAL A 87 -4.88 -3.99 4.37
N ASP A 88 -4.75 -5.28 4.11
CA ASP A 88 -4.04 -5.82 2.96
C ASP A 88 -4.79 -6.99 2.33
N ALA A 89 -4.42 -7.36 1.13
CA ALA A 89 -4.99 -8.49 0.39
C ALA A 89 -3.89 -9.14 -0.47
N GLY A 90 -3.64 -10.44 -0.25
CA GLY A 90 -2.71 -11.22 -1.04
C GLY A 90 -1.27 -10.66 -1.04
N ASP A 91 -0.81 -10.11 0.06
CA ASP A 91 0.50 -9.45 0.19
C ASP A 91 0.72 -8.36 -0.88
N TYR A 92 -0.36 -7.67 -1.29
CA TYR A 92 -0.31 -6.67 -2.35
C TYR A 92 0.69 -5.56 -2.06
N ARG A 93 0.74 -5.06 -0.83
CA ARG A 93 1.60 -3.92 -0.48
C ARG A 93 3.08 -4.25 -0.63
N LEU A 94 3.49 -5.43 -0.18
CA LEU A 94 4.86 -5.91 -0.35
C LEU A 94 5.21 -6.10 -1.83
N LYS A 95 4.35 -6.78 -2.58
CA LYS A 95 4.54 -6.99 -4.03
C LYS A 95 4.58 -5.68 -4.81
N ARG A 96 3.76 -4.71 -4.43
CA ARG A 96 3.76 -3.37 -5.04
C ARG A 96 5.08 -2.65 -4.78
N GLU A 97 5.58 -2.69 -3.56
CA GLU A 97 6.86 -2.08 -3.19
C GLU A 97 8.02 -2.71 -3.98
N GLU A 98 8.07 -4.03 -4.07
CA GLU A 98 9.06 -4.74 -4.88
C GLU A 98 8.97 -4.36 -6.37
N ALA A 99 7.77 -4.25 -6.91
CA ALA A 99 7.56 -3.82 -8.30
C ALA A 99 8.05 -2.37 -8.54
N LEU A 100 7.83 -1.48 -7.58
CA LEU A 100 8.33 -0.10 -7.65
C LEU A 100 9.86 -0.03 -7.58
N GLN A 101 10.50 -0.85 -6.73
CA GLN A 101 11.95 -0.95 -6.67
C GLN A 101 12.55 -1.47 -7.99
N HIS A 102 11.94 -2.49 -8.59
CA HIS A 102 12.35 -2.99 -9.92
C HIS A 102 12.15 -1.94 -11.01
N LEU A 103 11.04 -1.22 -11.00
CA LEU A 103 10.78 -0.12 -11.92
C LEU A 103 11.84 0.99 -11.76
N ALA A 104 12.17 1.36 -10.53
CA ALA A 104 13.20 2.35 -10.24
C ALA A 104 14.55 1.96 -10.85
N ALA A 105 15.02 0.73 -10.61
CA ALA A 105 16.27 0.23 -11.14
C ALA A 105 16.29 0.20 -12.68
N LYS A 106 15.18 -0.25 -13.29
CA LYS A 106 15.03 -0.26 -14.76
C LYS A 106 15.11 1.14 -15.35
N MET A 107 14.41 2.10 -14.76
CA MET A 107 14.39 3.47 -15.28
C MET A 107 15.70 4.20 -15.01
N ALA A 108 16.38 3.92 -13.90
CA ALA A 108 17.73 4.43 -13.63
C ALA A 108 18.73 3.93 -14.67
N GLY A 109 18.70 2.64 -15.01
CA GLY A 109 19.54 2.08 -16.07
C GLY A 109 19.31 2.74 -17.42
N LYS A 110 18.06 3.03 -17.76
CA LYS A 110 17.72 3.77 -19.00
C LYS A 110 18.19 5.22 -18.96
N ALA A 111 18.03 5.91 -17.83
CA ALA A 111 18.48 7.29 -17.68
C ALA A 111 19.98 7.42 -17.91
N VAL A 112 20.77 6.51 -17.34
CA VAL A 112 22.24 6.47 -17.55
C VAL A 112 22.57 6.10 -19.00
N LYS A 113 21.94 5.06 -19.56
CA LYS A 113 22.24 4.58 -20.91
C LYS A 113 21.97 5.63 -21.99
N TYR A 114 20.85 6.37 -21.87
CA TYR A 114 20.41 7.33 -22.88
C TYR A 114 20.73 8.79 -22.53
N HIS A 115 21.33 9.05 -21.36
CA HIS A 115 21.59 10.40 -20.84
C HIS A 115 20.33 11.28 -20.87
N ARG A 116 19.21 10.73 -20.40
CA ARG A 116 17.88 11.38 -20.44
C ARG A 116 17.15 11.22 -19.13
N ASN A 117 16.25 12.16 -18.88
CA ASN A 117 15.31 12.08 -17.78
C ASN A 117 14.07 11.28 -18.19
N PHE A 118 13.54 10.50 -17.26
CA PHE A 118 12.30 9.75 -17.44
C PHE A 118 11.30 10.13 -16.34
N THR A 119 10.12 10.56 -16.78
CA THR A 119 9.01 10.87 -15.88
C THR A 119 8.12 9.64 -15.76
N LEU A 120 7.88 9.19 -14.52
CA LEU A 120 7.04 8.04 -14.25
C LEU A 120 5.56 8.42 -14.19
N GLU A 121 4.70 7.40 -14.15
CA GLU A 121 3.26 7.57 -13.94
C GLU A 121 2.96 8.28 -12.61
N PRO A 122 1.83 8.98 -12.48
CA PRO A 122 1.41 9.53 -11.21
C PRO A 122 1.33 8.46 -10.12
N MET A 123 1.81 8.77 -8.94
CA MET A 123 1.77 7.87 -7.78
C MET A 123 1.69 8.67 -6.49
N ASN A 124 1.24 8.03 -5.42
CA ASN A 124 1.11 8.66 -4.12
C ASN A 124 2.48 8.97 -3.49
N ALA A 125 2.48 9.74 -2.41
CA ALA A 125 3.71 10.18 -1.76
C ALA A 125 4.59 9.03 -1.24
N TYR A 126 3.97 7.97 -0.72
CA TYR A 126 4.69 6.78 -0.26
C TYR A 126 5.39 6.07 -1.41
N GLU A 127 4.70 5.85 -2.51
CA GLU A 127 5.27 5.20 -3.70
C GLU A 127 6.43 6.01 -4.29
N ARG A 128 6.28 7.34 -4.36
CA ARG A 128 7.39 8.22 -4.79
C ARG A 128 8.59 8.13 -3.85
N HIS A 129 8.34 8.01 -2.55
CA HIS A 129 9.41 7.81 -1.56
C HIS A 129 10.14 6.48 -1.75
N VAL A 130 9.42 5.40 -2.03
CA VAL A 130 10.02 4.07 -2.32
C VAL A 130 11.01 4.17 -3.48
N ILE A 131 10.62 4.83 -4.59
CA ILE A 131 11.49 5.01 -5.74
C ILE A 131 12.68 5.91 -5.40
N HIS A 132 12.45 7.01 -4.70
CA HIS A 132 13.51 7.92 -4.28
C HIS A 132 14.53 7.21 -3.38
N ALA A 133 14.09 6.46 -2.40
CA ALA A 133 14.95 5.71 -1.50
C ALA A 133 15.75 4.62 -2.26
N ALA A 134 15.12 3.91 -3.19
CA ALA A 134 15.78 2.89 -4.00
C ALA A 134 16.91 3.45 -4.89
N LEU A 135 16.83 4.73 -5.28
CA LEU A 135 17.79 5.37 -6.19
C LEU A 135 18.70 6.39 -5.50
N GLN A 136 18.59 6.55 -4.18
CA GLN A 136 19.36 7.54 -3.43
C GLN A 136 20.87 7.41 -3.67
N ASP A 137 21.39 6.20 -3.69
CA ASP A 137 22.82 5.89 -3.87
C ASP A 137 23.13 5.36 -5.29
N TYR A 138 22.19 5.43 -6.22
CA TYR A 138 22.41 4.97 -7.58
C TYR A 138 23.33 5.94 -8.34
N PRO A 139 24.45 5.45 -8.93
CA PRO A 139 25.41 6.31 -9.62
C PRO A 139 24.78 7.05 -10.82
N GLU A 140 25.17 8.31 -11.01
CA GLU A 140 24.74 9.15 -12.14
C GLU A 140 23.24 9.35 -12.29
N VAL A 141 22.46 9.12 -11.23
CA VAL A 141 21.00 9.30 -11.19
C VAL A 141 20.59 10.13 -9.99
N THR A 142 19.68 11.05 -10.19
CA THR A 142 18.96 11.75 -9.15
C THR A 142 17.45 11.65 -9.36
N THR A 143 16.67 11.87 -8.33
CA THR A 143 15.22 11.81 -8.40
C THR A 143 14.59 13.03 -7.77
N PHE A 144 13.50 13.51 -8.34
CA PHE A 144 12.70 14.59 -7.78
C PHE A 144 11.22 14.42 -8.16
N SER A 145 10.34 14.90 -7.32
CA SER A 145 8.90 14.93 -7.60
C SER A 145 8.49 16.19 -8.34
N THR A 146 7.54 16.06 -9.24
CA THR A 146 6.98 17.18 -10.03
C THR A 146 5.46 17.08 -10.13
N GLY A 147 4.80 18.21 -10.36
CA GLY A 147 3.34 18.27 -10.44
C GLY A 147 2.69 18.43 -9.07
N SER A 148 1.36 18.40 -9.06
CA SER A 148 0.52 18.52 -7.87
C SER A 148 -0.36 17.28 -7.69
N GLU A 149 -0.72 16.99 -6.45
CA GLU A 149 -1.66 15.91 -6.16
C GLU A 149 -3.03 16.17 -6.84
N PRO A 150 -3.72 15.16 -7.34
CA PRO A 150 -3.40 13.72 -7.30
C PRO A 150 -2.51 13.23 -8.46
N HIS A 151 -1.99 14.09 -9.30
CA HIS A 151 -1.22 13.76 -10.51
C HIS A 151 0.29 13.94 -10.34
N ARG A 152 0.76 14.06 -9.09
CA ARG A 152 2.18 14.24 -8.80
C ARG A 152 3.00 13.00 -9.18
N ARG A 153 4.14 13.23 -9.80
CA ARG A 153 5.01 12.21 -10.41
C ARG A 153 6.41 12.29 -9.85
N ILE A 154 7.19 11.23 -10.04
CA ILE A 154 8.63 11.26 -9.83
C ILE A 154 9.36 11.25 -11.17
N VAL A 155 10.42 12.02 -11.26
CA VAL A 155 11.35 12.04 -12.40
C VAL A 155 12.62 11.34 -11.98
N VAL A 156 13.06 10.37 -12.79
CA VAL A 156 14.37 9.74 -12.68
C VAL A 156 15.28 10.46 -13.66
N ALA A 157 16.20 11.26 -13.16
CA ALA A 157 17.02 12.16 -13.95
C ALA A 157 18.47 11.68 -14.03
N TYR A 158 19.04 11.79 -15.23
CA TYR A 158 20.48 11.60 -15.43
C TYR A 158 21.25 12.77 -14.80
N ALA A 159 22.25 12.45 -13.97
CA ALA A 159 23.12 13.42 -13.32
C ALA A 159 24.58 12.96 -13.46
N LYS A 160 25.32 13.63 -14.35
CA LYS A 160 26.71 13.24 -14.69
C LYS A 160 27.67 13.26 -13.50
N GLU A 161 27.38 14.10 -12.52
CA GLU A 161 28.15 14.20 -11.28
C GLU A 161 27.20 14.13 -10.08
N LYS A 162 27.31 13.07 -9.33
CA LYS A 162 26.59 12.87 -8.08
C LYS A 162 27.55 12.42 -6.98
#